data_887929d82346e26ef9a812ccaf672a75
#
_entry.id   887929d82346e26ef9a812ccaf672a75
#
_cell.length_a   1.000
_cell.length_b   1.000
_cell.length_c   1.000
_cell.angle_alpha   90.00
_cell.angle_beta   90.00
_cell.angle_gamma   90.00
#
_symmetry.space_group_name_H-M   'P 1'
#
loop_
_entity.id
_entity.type
_entity.pdbx_description
1 polymer ?
#
loop_
_entity_poly.entity_id
_entity_poly.type
_entity_poly.pdbx_seq_one_letter_code
_entity_poly.pdbx_strand_id
1 'polypeptide(L)'
;DEDGLSDGLEITQYNTNPKAKDTDNDLLSDGDEVNKYNTNPDVDDTDSDGLKDGEEVNQYKTDPLKPDTDGDSLNDGSEVKQYKTDPLKVDTDSDGLTDGDEVNKYKTNPLLSDSDNDKIKDGDELNKYNTDPNKVDTDNDGLKDGDEVLTHKTDPVKADTDGDILNDGDEVNKYKTNPLLSDTDNDKLADGTEVNTTKSDPLNPDTDGDTVIDGEDDCPLVAGEKSDIKGKNGCPQPPKIGTKTDFPDILFIVNSDNFNFEISATVTSLAKVLAYVNQCDGLQVIIEGHASEEGNAKRNQELSELRAKKVKEWLIEQGVKPEKISGTLGFGSSQPKIAEPKGKALKDISKTELENIRKQNRRITIKVTKTCD
;
A
#
# COMPACT_ATOMS: atom_id res chain seq x y z
N ASP A 1 50.46 -0.87 -52.45
CA ASP A 1 50.41 -0.39 -51.07
C ASP A 1 50.80 -1.46 -50.04
N GLU A 2 50.95 -2.72 -50.46
CA GLU A 2 51.45 -3.85 -49.65
C GLU A 2 50.37 -4.28 -48.55
N ASP A 3 49.14 -4.28 -48.90
CA ASP A 3 48.02 -4.68 -48.01
C ASP A 3 47.65 -6.18 -48.09
N GLY A 4 48.16 -6.89 -49.07
CA GLY A 4 47.90 -8.31 -49.34
C GLY A 4 46.97 -8.59 -50.49
N LEU A 5 46.41 -7.58 -51.14
CA LEU A 5 45.59 -7.64 -52.34
C LEU A 5 46.48 -7.16 -53.54
N SER A 6 46.22 -7.62 -54.72
CA SER A 6 46.99 -7.17 -55.88
C SER A 6 46.27 -6.03 -56.61
N ASP A 7 47.03 -5.01 -57.12
CA ASP A 7 46.46 -3.87 -57.82
C ASP A 7 45.52 -4.30 -58.97
N GLY A 8 45.72 -5.47 -59.57
CA GLY A 8 44.83 -6.01 -60.61
C GLY A 8 43.51 -6.47 -60.13
N LEU A 9 43.44 -7.13 -58.96
CA LEU A 9 42.20 -7.55 -58.30
C LEU A 9 41.42 -6.34 -57.73
N GLU A 10 42.15 -5.43 -57.13
CA GLU A 10 41.62 -4.18 -56.64
C GLU A 10 40.78 -3.43 -57.69
N ILE A 11 41.37 -3.19 -58.84
CA ILE A 11 40.72 -2.45 -59.93
C ILE A 11 39.62 -3.26 -60.61
N THR A 12 39.80 -4.56 -60.82
CA THR A 12 38.90 -5.34 -61.69
C THR A 12 37.80 -6.08 -60.97
N GLN A 13 37.97 -6.37 -59.69
CA GLN A 13 37.06 -7.22 -58.92
C GLN A 13 36.43 -6.47 -57.73
N TYR A 14 37.22 -5.74 -56.98
CA TYR A 14 36.80 -5.16 -55.70
C TYR A 14 36.52 -3.66 -55.76
N ASN A 15 36.93 -2.94 -56.82
CA ASN A 15 36.72 -1.52 -57.04
C ASN A 15 37.43 -0.65 -55.96
N THR A 16 38.52 -1.15 -55.42
CA THR A 16 39.33 -0.46 -54.41
C THR A 16 40.46 0.38 -55.02
N ASN A 17 41.15 1.16 -54.21
CA ASN A 17 42.21 2.07 -54.61
C ASN A 17 43.59 1.42 -54.38
N PRO A 18 44.36 0.98 -55.46
CA PRO A 18 45.65 0.28 -55.32
C PRO A 18 46.75 1.14 -54.74
N LYS A 19 46.47 2.29 -54.16
CA LYS A 19 47.46 3.17 -53.50
C LYS A 19 47.02 3.46 -52.04
N ALA A 20 45.89 2.95 -51.59
CA ALA A 20 45.41 3.09 -50.25
C ALA A 20 45.18 1.70 -49.67
N LYS A 21 45.87 1.34 -48.61
CA LYS A 21 45.77 0.04 -47.92
C LYS A 21 44.37 -0.26 -47.34
N ASP A 22 43.59 0.75 -47.17
CA ASP A 22 42.29 0.78 -46.55
C ASP A 22 41.48 1.82 -47.36
N THR A 23 40.66 1.34 -48.28
CA THR A 23 39.99 2.18 -49.28
C THR A 23 38.83 2.98 -48.66
N ASP A 24 38.02 2.41 -47.76
CA ASP A 24 36.86 3.01 -47.14
C ASP A 24 37.12 3.65 -45.76
N ASN A 25 38.36 3.47 -45.24
CA ASN A 25 38.83 4.02 -43.98
C ASN A 25 38.06 3.51 -42.74
N ASP A 26 37.89 2.22 -42.68
CA ASP A 26 37.23 1.53 -41.56
C ASP A 26 38.21 0.95 -40.52
N LEU A 27 39.54 0.97 -40.79
CA LEU A 27 40.63 0.42 -39.97
C LEU A 27 40.95 -1.07 -40.25
N LEU A 28 40.40 -1.68 -41.29
CA LEU A 28 40.89 -2.90 -41.89
C LEU A 28 41.65 -2.57 -43.19
N SER A 29 42.49 -3.45 -43.68
CA SER A 29 43.06 -3.32 -44.99
C SER A 29 42.23 -4.08 -46.02
N ASP A 30 42.19 -3.58 -47.26
CA ASP A 30 41.45 -4.23 -48.36
C ASP A 30 41.83 -5.71 -48.49
N GLY A 31 43.11 -6.05 -48.29
CA GLY A 31 43.57 -7.43 -48.29
C GLY A 31 43.14 -8.28 -47.11
N ASP A 32 43.08 -7.72 -45.89
CA ASP A 32 42.54 -8.43 -44.74
C ASP A 32 40.99 -8.62 -44.86
N GLU A 33 40.26 -7.68 -45.36
CA GLU A 33 38.84 -7.77 -45.61
C GLU A 33 38.53 -8.90 -46.57
N VAL A 34 39.17 -8.92 -47.74
CA VAL A 34 38.89 -9.96 -48.75
C VAL A 34 39.37 -11.35 -48.30
N ASN A 35 40.56 -11.46 -47.71
CA ASN A 35 41.19 -12.76 -47.46
C ASN A 35 40.89 -13.38 -46.11
N LYS A 36 40.48 -12.58 -45.12
CA LYS A 36 40.34 -13.02 -43.75
C LYS A 36 38.91 -12.86 -43.21
N TYR A 37 38.31 -11.70 -43.45
CA TYR A 37 37.01 -11.39 -42.85
C TYR A 37 35.86 -11.58 -43.84
N ASN A 38 36.08 -11.58 -45.13
CA ASN A 38 35.11 -11.63 -46.22
C ASN A 38 34.16 -10.43 -46.23
N THR A 39 34.59 -9.31 -45.73
CA THR A 39 33.88 -8.03 -45.79
C THR A 39 34.08 -7.35 -47.15
N ASN A 40 33.38 -6.24 -47.37
CA ASN A 40 33.43 -5.51 -48.63
C ASN A 40 34.41 -4.30 -48.52
N PRO A 41 35.59 -4.32 -49.15
CA PRO A 41 36.64 -3.32 -48.95
C PRO A 41 36.33 -1.92 -49.57
N ASP A 42 35.14 -1.70 -50.10
CA ASP A 42 34.63 -0.41 -50.58
C ASP A 42 33.46 0.11 -49.76
N VAL A 43 33.15 -0.54 -48.59
CA VAL A 43 32.01 -0.22 -47.75
C VAL A 43 32.42 -0.43 -46.28
N ASP A 44 32.54 0.66 -45.56
CA ASP A 44 33.05 0.72 -44.19
C ASP A 44 32.17 0.04 -43.08
N ASP A 45 30.99 -0.46 -43.45
CA ASP A 45 30.05 -1.17 -42.61
C ASP A 45 29.31 -2.16 -43.51
N THR A 46 29.84 -3.38 -43.60
CA THR A 46 29.41 -4.39 -44.59
C THR A 46 27.96 -4.89 -44.35
N ASP A 47 27.57 -5.08 -43.10
CA ASP A 47 26.22 -5.59 -42.73
C ASP A 47 25.23 -4.49 -42.38
N SER A 48 25.69 -3.24 -42.34
CA SER A 48 24.87 -2.04 -42.14
C SER A 48 24.20 -1.95 -40.76
N ASP A 49 24.83 -2.40 -39.71
CA ASP A 49 24.33 -2.35 -38.35
C ASP A 49 24.68 -1.03 -37.64
N GLY A 50 25.64 -0.27 -38.22
CA GLY A 50 26.10 1.01 -37.71
C GLY A 50 27.44 0.97 -37.02
N LEU A 51 28.11 -0.19 -36.85
CA LEU A 51 29.52 -0.33 -36.54
C LEU A 51 30.32 -0.39 -37.85
N LYS A 52 31.58 -0.05 -37.82
CA LYS A 52 32.48 -0.26 -38.93
C LYS A 52 33.12 -1.64 -38.78
N ASP A 53 33.37 -2.33 -39.90
CA ASP A 53 33.98 -3.66 -39.91
C ASP A 53 35.26 -3.70 -39.08
N GLY A 54 36.13 -2.66 -39.19
CA GLY A 54 37.31 -2.53 -38.38
C GLY A 54 37.08 -2.25 -36.89
N GLU A 55 36.00 -1.55 -36.51
CA GLU A 55 35.60 -1.40 -35.09
C GLU A 55 35.16 -2.74 -34.53
N GLU A 56 34.35 -3.49 -35.26
CA GLU A 56 33.87 -4.80 -34.89
C GLU A 56 35.00 -5.79 -34.64
N VAL A 57 35.86 -5.98 -35.63
CA VAL A 57 36.98 -6.90 -35.54
C VAL A 57 38.00 -6.51 -34.45
N ASN A 58 38.35 -5.22 -34.36
CA ASN A 58 39.45 -4.79 -33.51
C ASN A 58 39.03 -4.47 -32.08
N GLN A 59 37.85 -3.91 -31.89
CA GLN A 59 37.40 -3.39 -30.60
C GLN A 59 36.31 -4.27 -29.97
N TYR A 60 35.22 -4.51 -30.67
CA TYR A 60 34.02 -5.15 -30.06
C TYR A 60 34.05 -6.66 -30.16
N LYS A 61 34.76 -7.23 -31.13
CA LYS A 61 34.87 -8.68 -31.40
C LYS A 61 33.57 -9.30 -31.93
N THR A 62 32.74 -8.48 -32.49
CA THR A 62 31.52 -8.89 -33.21
C THR A 62 31.85 -9.43 -34.60
N ASP A 63 30.88 -9.97 -35.30
CA ASP A 63 31.00 -10.57 -36.62
C ASP A 63 30.55 -9.54 -37.68
N PRO A 64 31.48 -8.93 -38.47
CA PRO A 64 31.17 -7.84 -39.39
C PRO A 64 30.30 -8.25 -40.61
N LEU A 65 29.80 -9.45 -40.61
CA LEU A 65 28.86 -9.96 -41.60
C LEU A 65 27.47 -10.24 -41.00
N LYS A 66 27.28 -9.94 -39.71
CA LYS A 66 26.03 -10.18 -39.00
C LYS A 66 25.65 -8.97 -38.19
N PRO A 67 24.58 -8.27 -38.57
CA PRO A 67 24.12 -7.09 -37.85
C PRO A 67 23.76 -7.32 -36.37
N ASP A 68 23.72 -8.55 -35.92
CA ASP A 68 23.31 -9.02 -34.60
C ASP A 68 24.14 -10.29 -34.31
N THR A 69 25.25 -10.12 -33.62
CA THR A 69 26.27 -11.19 -33.44
C THR A 69 25.77 -12.28 -32.52
N ASP A 70 25.11 -11.97 -31.41
CA ASP A 70 24.63 -12.93 -30.40
C ASP A 70 23.19 -13.42 -30.65
N GLY A 71 22.44 -12.73 -31.52
CA GLY A 71 21.13 -13.19 -31.99
C GLY A 71 19.96 -12.86 -31.08
N ASP A 72 20.05 -11.80 -30.29
CA ASP A 72 19.05 -11.40 -29.34
C ASP A 72 17.96 -10.47 -29.91
N SER A 73 18.09 -10.06 -31.19
CA SER A 73 17.22 -9.13 -31.92
C SER A 73 17.48 -7.64 -31.67
N LEU A 74 18.62 -7.31 -31.09
CA LEU A 74 19.19 -5.98 -31.06
C LEU A 74 20.44 -5.99 -31.93
N ASN A 75 20.73 -4.98 -32.72
CA ASN A 75 21.92 -4.98 -33.53
C ASN A 75 23.14 -4.44 -32.76
N ASP A 76 24.32 -4.96 -33.08
CA ASP A 76 25.58 -4.67 -32.39
C ASP A 76 25.84 -3.14 -32.30
N GLY A 77 25.58 -2.42 -33.38
CA GLY A 77 25.72 -0.96 -33.43
C GLY A 77 24.79 -0.20 -32.50
N SER A 78 23.56 -0.67 -32.33
CA SER A 78 22.60 -0.11 -31.36
C SER A 78 23.02 -0.43 -29.92
N GLU A 79 23.44 -1.64 -29.66
CA GLU A 79 23.97 -2.06 -28.37
C GLU A 79 25.11 -1.19 -27.91
N VAL A 80 26.14 -1.08 -28.72
CA VAL A 80 27.35 -0.29 -28.40
C VAL A 80 27.05 1.22 -28.29
N LYS A 81 26.29 1.79 -29.24
CA LYS A 81 26.16 3.24 -29.37
C LYS A 81 25.00 3.80 -28.52
N GLN A 82 23.89 3.09 -28.42
CA GLN A 82 22.67 3.58 -27.77
C GLN A 82 22.44 2.98 -26.39
N TYR A 83 22.41 1.66 -26.30
CA TYR A 83 21.95 0.98 -25.08
C TYR A 83 23.09 0.67 -24.10
N LYS A 84 24.32 0.56 -24.60
CA LYS A 84 25.54 0.24 -23.82
C LYS A 84 25.56 -1.19 -23.30
N THR A 85 24.82 -2.07 -23.93
CA THR A 85 24.83 -3.51 -23.71
C THR A 85 26.10 -4.15 -24.33
N ASP A 86 26.30 -5.43 -24.08
CA ASP A 86 27.43 -6.21 -24.54
C ASP A 86 27.02 -7.03 -25.78
N PRO A 87 27.41 -6.66 -27.02
CA PRO A 87 26.93 -7.29 -28.26
C PRO A 87 27.37 -8.76 -28.44
N LEU A 88 27.98 -9.35 -27.43
CA LEU A 88 28.36 -10.75 -27.39
C LEU A 88 27.56 -11.53 -26.34
N LYS A 89 26.58 -10.88 -25.69
CA LYS A 89 25.75 -11.46 -24.63
C LYS A 89 24.29 -11.16 -24.85
N VAL A 90 23.57 -12.16 -25.17
CA VAL A 90 22.10 -12.16 -25.34
C VAL A 90 21.33 -11.48 -24.19
N ASP A 91 21.90 -11.41 -23.00
CA ASP A 91 21.33 -10.92 -21.74
C ASP A 91 22.49 -10.30 -20.92
N THR A 92 22.61 -8.98 -21.00
CA THR A 92 23.76 -8.26 -20.43
C THR A 92 23.77 -8.28 -18.91
N ASP A 93 22.63 -8.08 -18.24
CA ASP A 93 22.52 -7.98 -16.78
C ASP A 93 22.12 -9.30 -16.09
N SER A 94 21.81 -10.31 -16.87
CA SER A 94 21.56 -11.69 -16.42
C SER A 94 20.29 -11.81 -15.54
N ASP A 95 19.25 -11.20 -15.99
CA ASP A 95 17.93 -11.26 -15.32
C ASP A 95 17.00 -12.33 -15.91
N GLY A 96 17.29 -12.82 -17.10
CA GLY A 96 16.54 -13.85 -17.82
C GLY A 96 15.69 -13.31 -18.97
N LEU A 97 15.79 -12.02 -19.31
CA LEU A 97 15.32 -11.41 -20.54
C LEU A 97 16.51 -11.19 -21.49
N THR A 98 16.26 -11.09 -22.77
CA THR A 98 17.29 -10.69 -23.73
C THR A 98 17.28 -9.18 -23.88
N ASP A 99 18.46 -8.57 -24.12
CA ASP A 99 18.56 -7.11 -24.29
C ASP A 99 17.60 -6.61 -25.38
N GLY A 100 17.46 -7.37 -26.47
CA GLY A 100 16.52 -7.08 -27.54
C GLY A 100 15.05 -7.16 -27.15
N ASP A 101 14.64 -8.14 -26.34
CA ASP A 101 13.28 -8.24 -25.82
C ASP A 101 12.98 -7.08 -24.83
N GLU A 102 13.92 -6.74 -23.98
CA GLU A 102 13.81 -5.62 -23.06
C GLU A 102 13.57 -4.29 -23.79
N VAL A 103 14.44 -3.99 -24.75
CA VAL A 103 14.33 -2.75 -25.52
C VAL A 103 13.08 -2.71 -26.39
N ASN A 104 12.78 -3.80 -27.11
CA ASN A 104 11.75 -3.80 -28.15
C ASN A 104 10.35 -4.09 -27.64
N LYS A 105 10.22 -4.98 -26.64
CA LYS A 105 8.94 -5.53 -26.20
C LYS A 105 8.52 -5.02 -24.82
N TYR A 106 9.38 -5.17 -23.82
CA TYR A 106 9.00 -4.93 -22.41
C TYR A 106 9.27 -3.51 -21.95
N LYS A 107 10.19 -2.79 -22.60
CA LYS A 107 10.60 -1.42 -22.27
C LYS A 107 11.27 -1.32 -20.89
N THR A 108 11.90 -2.40 -20.47
CA THR A 108 12.78 -2.47 -19.33
C THR A 108 14.18 -1.95 -19.68
N ASN A 109 15.07 -1.88 -18.71
CA ASN A 109 16.42 -1.38 -18.90
C ASN A 109 17.43 -2.54 -18.95
N PRO A 110 18.02 -2.87 -20.11
CA PRO A 110 18.90 -4.04 -20.31
C PRO A 110 20.24 -3.98 -19.53
N LEU A 111 20.40 -3.01 -18.65
CA LEU A 111 21.55 -2.88 -17.76
C LEU A 111 21.16 -3.00 -16.29
N LEU A 112 19.88 -3.21 -15.98
CA LEU A 112 19.36 -3.26 -14.62
C LEU A 112 18.42 -4.44 -14.47
N SER A 113 18.87 -5.48 -13.85
CA SER A 113 18.10 -6.71 -13.62
C SER A 113 16.81 -6.59 -12.80
N ASP A 114 16.44 -5.38 -12.43
CA ASP A 114 15.24 -5.01 -11.65
C ASP A 114 14.98 -3.53 -11.99
N SER A 115 14.12 -3.32 -12.99
CA SER A 115 13.93 -2.01 -13.61
C SER A 115 13.17 -1.02 -12.73
N ASP A 116 12.21 -1.48 -11.92
CA ASP A 116 11.38 -0.64 -11.05
C ASP A 116 11.82 -0.64 -9.57
N ASN A 117 12.80 -1.48 -9.23
CA ASN A 117 13.42 -1.59 -7.90
C ASN A 117 12.46 -2.09 -6.81
N ASP A 118 11.69 -3.10 -7.11
CA ASP A 118 10.84 -3.78 -6.14
C ASP A 118 11.49 -5.00 -5.49
N LYS A 119 12.65 -5.46 -5.97
CA LYS A 119 13.47 -6.63 -5.56
C LYS A 119 13.12 -7.94 -6.29
N ILE A 120 12.27 -7.91 -7.29
CA ILE A 120 12.10 -9.01 -8.24
C ILE A 120 12.91 -8.66 -9.51
N LYS A 121 13.41 -9.63 -10.21
CA LYS A 121 14.06 -9.44 -11.50
C LYS A 121 13.02 -9.36 -12.59
N ASP A 122 13.24 -8.49 -13.59
CA ASP A 122 12.30 -8.29 -14.71
C ASP A 122 11.92 -9.62 -15.39
N GLY A 123 12.88 -10.52 -15.58
CA GLY A 123 12.64 -11.86 -16.13
C GLY A 123 11.81 -12.78 -15.22
N ASP A 124 12.00 -12.70 -13.89
CA ASP A 124 11.20 -13.45 -12.92
C ASP A 124 9.77 -12.89 -12.86
N GLU A 125 9.59 -11.59 -12.96
CA GLU A 125 8.28 -10.93 -12.99
C GLU A 125 7.42 -11.47 -14.12
N LEU A 126 7.94 -11.46 -15.33
CA LEU A 126 7.21 -11.91 -16.51
C LEU A 126 7.00 -13.43 -16.55
N ASN A 127 8.01 -14.22 -16.15
CA ASN A 127 7.99 -15.66 -16.36
C ASN A 127 7.43 -16.46 -15.17
N LYS A 128 7.45 -15.88 -13.97
CA LYS A 128 7.08 -16.59 -12.74
C LYS A 128 5.92 -15.96 -12.01
N TYR A 129 5.90 -14.63 -11.92
CA TYR A 129 4.91 -13.93 -11.10
C TYR A 129 3.79 -13.27 -11.92
N ASN A 130 4.00 -13.04 -13.22
CA ASN A 130 3.10 -12.35 -14.15
C ASN A 130 2.85 -10.89 -13.74
N THR A 131 3.82 -10.25 -13.12
CA THR A 131 3.81 -8.84 -12.77
C THR A 131 4.36 -7.97 -13.91
N ASP A 132 4.24 -6.66 -13.80
CA ASP A 132 4.69 -5.69 -14.79
C ASP A 132 6.04 -5.10 -14.35
N PRO A 133 7.17 -5.46 -15.00
CA PRO A 133 8.53 -5.06 -14.59
C PRO A 133 8.81 -3.55 -14.65
N ASN A 134 7.82 -2.77 -14.98
CA ASN A 134 7.88 -1.31 -14.94
C ASN A 134 6.99 -0.71 -13.84
N LYS A 135 6.40 -1.55 -12.99
CA LYS A 135 5.50 -1.13 -11.91
C LYS A 135 5.82 -1.84 -10.61
N VAL A 136 6.28 -1.10 -9.66
CA VAL A 136 6.59 -1.53 -8.29
C VAL A 136 5.44 -2.24 -7.56
N ASP A 137 4.20 -2.07 -8.04
CA ASP A 137 2.93 -2.53 -7.46
C ASP A 137 1.96 -2.74 -8.63
N THR A 138 1.85 -3.99 -9.07
CA THR A 138 1.14 -4.35 -10.31
C THR A 138 -0.38 -4.19 -10.18
N ASP A 139 -0.97 -4.59 -9.07
CA ASP A 139 -2.42 -4.57 -8.84
C ASP A 139 -2.92 -3.33 -8.10
N ASN A 140 -2.00 -2.48 -7.62
CA ASN A 140 -2.23 -1.19 -6.97
C ASN A 140 -2.98 -1.29 -5.63
N ASP A 141 -2.65 -2.27 -4.83
CA ASP A 141 -3.23 -2.48 -3.50
C ASP A 141 -2.47 -1.74 -2.38
N GLY A 142 -1.25 -1.27 -2.67
CA GLY A 142 -0.39 -0.54 -1.74
C GLY A 142 0.72 -1.38 -1.12
N LEU A 143 0.89 -2.65 -1.51
CA LEU A 143 2.10 -3.45 -1.34
C LEU A 143 2.91 -3.41 -2.63
N LYS A 144 4.19 -3.69 -2.53
CA LYS A 144 5.06 -3.89 -3.68
C LYS A 144 5.08 -5.36 -4.05
N ASP A 145 5.12 -5.67 -5.34
CA ASP A 145 5.16 -7.05 -5.84
C ASP A 145 6.26 -7.87 -5.14
N GLY A 146 7.46 -7.27 -4.98
CA GLY A 146 8.56 -7.91 -4.26
C GLY A 146 8.32 -8.12 -2.77
N ASP A 147 7.63 -7.21 -2.08
CA ASP A 147 7.28 -7.38 -0.67
C ASP A 147 6.18 -8.44 -0.51
N GLU A 148 5.24 -8.53 -1.44
CA GLU A 148 4.22 -9.57 -1.49
C GLU A 148 4.83 -10.96 -1.66
N VAL A 149 5.62 -11.16 -2.70
CA VAL A 149 6.24 -12.45 -3.02
C VAL A 149 7.24 -12.88 -1.94
N LEU A 150 8.10 -11.98 -1.47
CA LEU A 150 9.21 -12.32 -0.60
C LEU A 150 8.83 -12.36 0.88
N THR A 151 7.92 -11.49 1.31
CA THR A 151 7.59 -11.28 2.73
C THR A 151 6.22 -11.81 3.09
N HIS A 152 5.18 -11.33 2.42
CA HIS A 152 3.78 -11.58 2.81
C HIS A 152 3.22 -12.87 2.23
N LYS A 153 3.74 -13.35 1.10
CA LYS A 153 3.30 -14.53 0.35
C LYS A 153 1.91 -14.37 -0.27
N THR A 154 1.52 -13.13 -0.47
CA THR A 154 0.32 -12.74 -1.22
C THR A 154 0.52 -12.88 -2.72
N ASP A 155 -0.52 -12.73 -3.50
CA ASP A 155 -0.51 -12.86 -4.95
C ASP A 155 -0.40 -11.46 -5.59
N PRO A 156 0.77 -11.06 -6.14
CA PRO A 156 1.05 -9.69 -6.59
C PRO A 156 0.24 -9.21 -7.81
N VAL A 157 -0.70 -10.00 -8.26
CA VAL A 157 -1.65 -9.64 -9.33
C VAL A 157 -3.09 -9.65 -8.84
N LYS A 158 -3.29 -9.76 -7.53
CA LYS A 158 -4.60 -9.72 -6.88
C LYS A 158 -4.58 -8.84 -5.65
N ALA A 159 -5.17 -7.70 -5.73
CA ALA A 159 -5.28 -6.75 -4.64
C ALA A 159 -5.95 -7.26 -3.34
N ASP A 160 -6.50 -8.45 -3.35
CA ASP A 160 -7.18 -9.13 -2.23
C ASP A 160 -6.95 -10.63 -2.42
N THR A 161 -5.92 -11.16 -1.75
CA THR A 161 -5.45 -12.53 -1.96
C THR A 161 -6.43 -13.57 -1.44
N ASP A 162 -7.02 -13.38 -0.28
CA ASP A 162 -7.92 -14.34 0.37
C ASP A 162 -9.41 -14.13 0.05
N GLY A 163 -9.76 -12.98 -0.53
CA GLY A 163 -11.09 -12.72 -1.09
C GLY A 163 -12.13 -12.21 -0.10
N ASP A 164 -11.71 -11.54 0.95
CA ASP A 164 -12.59 -11.07 2.02
C ASP A 164 -13.11 -9.62 1.85
N ILE A 165 -12.72 -8.93 0.74
CA ILE A 165 -13.09 -7.55 0.38
C ILE A 165 -12.22 -6.49 1.09
N LEU A 166 -11.17 -6.88 1.78
CA LEU A 166 -10.11 -6.02 2.25
C LEU A 166 -8.89 -6.27 1.37
N ASN A 167 -8.15 -5.25 0.97
CA ASN A 167 -6.97 -5.48 0.15
C ASN A 167 -5.74 -5.76 1.03
N ASP A 168 -4.81 -6.53 0.48
CA ASP A 168 -3.61 -7.01 1.20
C ASP A 168 -2.80 -5.83 1.76
N GLY A 169 -2.69 -4.73 1.00
CA GLY A 169 -2.00 -3.52 1.42
C GLY A 169 -2.65 -2.82 2.61
N ASP A 170 -3.97 -2.72 2.66
CA ASP A 170 -4.70 -2.18 3.82
C ASP A 170 -4.57 -3.13 5.03
N GLU A 171 -4.63 -4.43 4.81
CA GLU A 171 -4.45 -5.43 5.87
C GLU A 171 -3.09 -5.30 6.54
N VAL A 172 -2.03 -5.34 5.78
CA VAL A 172 -0.65 -5.25 6.28
C VAL A 172 -0.36 -3.88 6.91
N ASN A 173 -0.74 -2.79 6.24
CA ASN A 173 -0.29 -1.46 6.62
C ASN A 173 -1.18 -0.80 7.66
N LYS A 174 -2.50 -1.02 7.62
CA LYS A 174 -3.48 -0.29 8.40
C LYS A 174 -4.14 -1.13 9.50
N TYR A 175 -4.68 -2.28 9.14
CA TYR A 175 -5.48 -3.08 10.07
C TYR A 175 -4.67 -4.10 10.85
N LYS A 176 -3.52 -4.55 10.31
CA LYS A 176 -2.62 -5.56 10.88
C LYS A 176 -3.24 -6.96 10.91
N THR A 177 -4.21 -7.19 10.05
CA THR A 177 -4.78 -8.51 9.78
C THR A 177 -3.84 -9.33 8.90
N ASN A 178 -4.17 -10.58 8.66
CA ASN A 178 -3.35 -11.51 7.89
C ASN A 178 -3.94 -11.66 6.46
N PRO A 179 -3.30 -11.13 5.41
CA PRO A 179 -3.82 -11.11 4.04
C PRO A 179 -3.94 -12.49 3.37
N LEU A 180 -3.71 -13.57 4.12
CA LEU A 180 -3.90 -14.95 3.68
C LEU A 180 -5.04 -15.64 4.40
N LEU A 181 -5.75 -14.95 5.29
CA LEU A 181 -6.81 -15.51 6.14
C LEU A 181 -7.98 -14.54 6.19
N SER A 182 -9.03 -14.83 5.48
CA SER A 182 -10.25 -14.02 5.41
C SER A 182 -10.96 -13.74 6.76
N ASP A 183 -10.48 -14.31 7.84
CA ASP A 183 -10.97 -14.18 9.21
C ASP A 183 -9.75 -14.40 10.13
N THR A 184 -9.10 -13.29 10.51
CA THR A 184 -7.80 -13.32 11.22
C THR A 184 -7.94 -13.82 12.65
N ASP A 185 -9.01 -13.47 13.37
CA ASP A 185 -9.21 -13.81 14.77
C ASP A 185 -10.11 -15.04 14.98
N ASN A 186 -10.65 -15.62 13.89
CA ASN A 186 -11.44 -16.85 13.84
C ASN A 186 -12.79 -16.75 14.59
N ASP A 187 -13.46 -15.64 14.48
CA ASP A 187 -14.77 -15.41 15.09
C ASP A 187 -15.94 -15.73 14.16
N LYS A 188 -15.70 -16.13 12.90
CA LYS A 188 -16.64 -16.43 11.81
C LYS A 188 -17.15 -15.20 11.06
N LEU A 189 -16.55 -14.05 11.27
CA LEU A 189 -16.77 -12.85 10.49
C LEU A 189 -15.50 -12.56 9.68
N ALA A 190 -15.64 -12.16 8.45
CA ALA A 190 -14.49 -11.85 7.61
C ALA A 190 -13.95 -10.45 7.96
N ASP A 191 -12.62 -10.28 7.99
CA ASP A 191 -11.94 -9.02 8.34
C ASP A 191 -12.48 -7.83 7.54
N GLY A 192 -12.67 -8.02 6.23
CA GLY A 192 -13.26 -7.00 5.37
C GLY A 192 -14.72 -6.68 5.69
N THR A 193 -15.50 -7.63 6.21
CA THR A 193 -16.85 -7.37 6.70
C THR A 193 -16.82 -6.58 8.00
N GLU A 194 -15.90 -6.91 8.89
CA GLU A 194 -15.70 -6.19 10.14
C GLU A 194 -15.32 -4.74 9.89
N VAL A 195 -14.30 -4.52 9.07
CA VAL A 195 -13.84 -3.18 8.72
C VAL A 195 -14.92 -2.36 8.00
N ASN A 196 -15.61 -2.97 7.03
CA ASN A 196 -16.47 -2.21 6.12
C ASN A 196 -17.92 -2.11 6.61
N THR A 197 -18.42 -3.13 7.31
CA THR A 197 -19.85 -3.26 7.65
C THR A 197 -20.13 -3.13 9.14
N THR A 198 -19.64 -4.05 9.96
CA THR A 198 -19.96 -4.11 11.39
C THR A 198 -19.18 -3.09 12.23
N LYS A 199 -17.98 -2.69 11.75
CA LYS A 199 -17.05 -1.81 12.47
C LYS A 199 -16.50 -2.45 13.74
N SER A 200 -16.55 -3.78 13.83
CA SER A 200 -15.86 -4.56 14.85
C SER A 200 -14.34 -4.54 14.64
N ASP A 201 -13.60 -5.13 15.55
CA ASP A 201 -12.15 -5.16 15.52
C ASP A 201 -11.68 -6.51 14.98
N PRO A 202 -11.14 -6.60 13.73
CA PRO A 202 -10.79 -7.86 13.07
C PRO A 202 -9.61 -8.60 13.73
N LEU A 203 -9.14 -8.13 14.87
CA LEU A 203 -8.11 -8.78 15.68
C LEU A 203 -8.64 -9.20 17.06
N ASN A 204 -9.92 -9.03 17.32
CA ASN A 204 -10.54 -9.32 18.60
C ASN A 204 -11.88 -10.02 18.41
N PRO A 205 -11.96 -11.35 18.60
CA PRO A 205 -13.16 -12.16 18.30
C PRO A 205 -14.44 -11.76 19.06
N ASP A 206 -14.36 -10.85 20.01
CA ASP A 206 -15.47 -10.33 20.82
C ASP A 206 -15.19 -8.86 21.13
N THR A 207 -15.57 -7.99 20.17
CA THR A 207 -15.20 -6.56 20.17
C THR A 207 -15.74 -5.81 21.39
N ASP A 208 -16.92 -6.15 21.89
CA ASP A 208 -17.54 -5.45 23.03
C ASP A 208 -17.33 -6.16 24.39
N GLY A 209 -16.89 -7.41 24.38
CA GLY A 209 -16.49 -8.17 25.56
C GLY A 209 -17.65 -8.83 26.31
N ASP A 210 -18.75 -9.16 25.61
CA ASP A 210 -19.93 -9.74 26.23
C ASP A 210 -19.96 -11.29 26.20
N THR A 211 -18.95 -11.92 25.63
CA THR A 211 -18.78 -13.36 25.43
C THR A 211 -19.53 -14.00 24.26
N VAL A 212 -20.18 -13.19 23.42
CA VAL A 212 -20.66 -13.60 22.10
C VAL A 212 -19.63 -13.12 21.08
N ILE A 213 -19.15 -14.00 20.22
CA ILE A 213 -18.18 -13.63 19.17
C ILE A 213 -18.86 -12.80 18.11
N ASP A 214 -18.13 -11.85 17.49
CA ASP A 214 -18.70 -10.84 16.57
C ASP A 214 -19.48 -11.47 15.41
N GLY A 215 -19.01 -12.62 14.88
CA GLY A 215 -19.70 -13.35 13.81
C GLY A 215 -21.00 -14.05 14.24
N GLU A 216 -21.27 -14.20 15.53
CA GLU A 216 -22.54 -14.70 16.08
C GLU A 216 -23.36 -13.61 16.78
N ASP A 217 -22.80 -12.39 16.91
CA ASP A 217 -23.40 -11.28 17.62
C ASP A 217 -24.25 -10.39 16.68
N ASP A 218 -25.52 -10.23 17.03
CA ASP A 218 -26.39 -9.29 16.32
C ASP A 218 -26.07 -7.80 16.66
N CYS A 219 -25.25 -7.56 17.70
CA CYS A 219 -24.88 -6.23 18.20
C CYS A 219 -23.37 -6.12 18.56
N PRO A 220 -22.41 -6.46 17.70
CA PRO A 220 -21.00 -6.72 18.02
C PRO A 220 -20.21 -5.53 18.61
N LEU A 221 -20.85 -4.39 18.79
CA LEU A 221 -20.23 -3.18 19.35
C LEU A 221 -20.84 -2.75 20.69
N VAL A 222 -21.90 -3.44 21.15
CA VAL A 222 -22.64 -3.01 22.35
C VAL A 222 -23.03 -4.22 23.16
N ALA A 223 -22.25 -4.49 24.19
CA ALA A 223 -22.35 -5.65 25.06
C ALA A 223 -23.79 -5.92 25.57
N GLY A 224 -24.24 -7.12 25.33
CA GLY A 224 -25.58 -7.57 25.71
C GLY A 224 -25.59 -8.93 26.37
N GLU A 225 -26.63 -9.71 26.10
CA GLU A 225 -26.77 -11.04 26.65
C GLU A 225 -26.98 -12.08 25.55
N LYS A 226 -26.39 -13.26 25.72
CA LYS A 226 -26.59 -14.38 24.80
C LYS A 226 -28.09 -14.71 24.69
N SER A 227 -28.60 -14.83 23.46
CA SER A 227 -29.99 -15.08 23.16
C SER A 227 -30.19 -16.01 21.98
N ASP A 228 -31.10 -16.97 22.09
CA ASP A 228 -31.52 -17.81 20.96
C ASP A 228 -32.54 -17.10 20.04
N ILE A 229 -32.92 -15.86 20.36
CA ILE A 229 -33.87 -15.08 19.56
C ILE A 229 -33.12 -14.43 18.43
N LYS A 230 -33.48 -14.74 17.18
CA LYS A 230 -32.85 -14.16 15.98
C LYS A 230 -32.91 -12.62 16.02
N GLY A 231 -31.78 -11.98 15.78
CA GLY A 231 -31.63 -10.53 15.80
C GLY A 231 -31.49 -9.93 17.22
N LYS A 232 -31.17 -10.76 18.23
CA LYS A 232 -31.00 -10.32 19.64
C LYS A 232 -29.86 -11.04 20.37
N ASN A 233 -29.11 -11.91 19.72
CA ASN A 233 -27.96 -12.54 20.33
C ASN A 233 -26.88 -11.47 20.58
N GLY A 234 -26.30 -11.37 21.75
CA GLY A 234 -25.31 -10.33 22.10
C GLY A 234 -25.90 -8.92 22.24
N CYS A 235 -27.18 -8.73 22.04
CA CYS A 235 -27.77 -7.40 22.13
C CYS A 235 -28.19 -7.00 23.56
N PRO A 236 -27.88 -5.75 23.94
CA PRO A 236 -28.28 -5.27 25.27
C PRO A 236 -29.80 -5.19 25.44
N GLN A 237 -30.28 -5.39 26.68
CA GLN A 237 -31.65 -5.07 27.03
C GLN A 237 -31.92 -3.57 26.79
N PRO A 238 -33.16 -3.20 26.38
CA PRO A 238 -33.50 -1.80 26.19
C PRO A 238 -33.13 -0.97 27.42
N PRO A 239 -32.34 0.08 27.29
CA PRO A 239 -31.84 0.83 28.43
C PRO A 239 -32.98 1.60 29.09
N LYS A 240 -33.04 1.58 30.43
CA LYS A 240 -34.07 2.34 31.21
C LYS A 240 -33.84 3.84 31.11
N ILE A 241 -34.90 4.63 31.22
CA ILE A 241 -34.82 6.10 31.30
C ILE A 241 -33.89 6.51 32.44
N GLY A 242 -32.97 7.42 32.16
CA GLY A 242 -31.94 7.89 33.07
C GLY A 242 -30.64 7.11 33.06
N THR A 243 -30.59 5.95 32.38
CA THR A 243 -29.33 5.22 32.17
C THR A 243 -28.29 6.11 31.51
N LYS A 244 -27.03 6.04 32.00
CA LYS A 244 -25.90 6.76 31.49
C LYS A 244 -24.81 5.77 31.09
N THR A 245 -24.38 5.81 29.83
CA THR A 245 -23.29 4.99 29.29
C THR A 245 -22.14 5.88 28.86
N ASP A 246 -20.93 5.58 29.35
CA ASP A 246 -19.72 6.36 29.11
C ASP A 246 -18.91 5.81 27.96
N PHE A 247 -18.39 6.69 27.12
CA PHE A 247 -17.49 6.42 26.01
C PHE A 247 -16.18 7.24 26.17
N PRO A 248 -15.20 6.70 26.91
CA PRO A 248 -13.95 7.44 27.23
C PRO A 248 -12.95 7.49 26.08
N ASP A 249 -13.10 6.59 25.09
CA ASP A 249 -12.12 6.43 24.02
C ASP A 249 -12.44 7.26 22.76
N ILE A 250 -13.48 8.07 22.78
CA ILE A 250 -13.71 9.09 21.74
C ILE A 250 -12.73 10.22 21.97
N LEU A 251 -11.60 10.18 21.25
CA LEU A 251 -10.52 11.14 21.40
C LEU A 251 -10.66 12.27 20.38
N PHE A 252 -10.40 13.47 20.86
CA PHE A 252 -10.41 14.70 20.08
C PHE A 252 -8.99 15.23 19.93
N ILE A 253 -8.74 15.95 18.86
CA ILE A 253 -7.49 16.70 18.70
C ILE A 253 -7.38 17.71 19.85
N VAL A 254 -6.16 17.89 20.37
CA VAL A 254 -5.92 18.77 21.54
C VAL A 254 -6.48 20.17 21.31
N ASN A 255 -7.22 20.70 22.29
CA ASN A 255 -7.92 21.98 22.23
C ASN A 255 -8.93 22.17 21.10
N SER A 256 -9.42 21.07 20.50
CA SER A 256 -10.38 21.06 19.41
C SER A 256 -11.59 20.17 19.74
N ASP A 257 -12.65 20.33 18.96
CA ASP A 257 -13.82 19.46 18.86
C ASP A 257 -13.73 18.50 17.66
N ASN A 258 -12.65 18.55 16.88
CA ASN A 258 -12.42 17.59 15.82
C ASN A 258 -11.98 16.25 16.40
N PHE A 259 -12.57 15.15 15.85
CA PHE A 259 -12.17 13.80 16.22
C PHE A 259 -10.72 13.52 15.77
N ASN A 260 -10.01 12.74 16.58
CA ASN A 260 -8.73 12.18 16.17
C ASN A 260 -8.94 10.78 15.55
N PHE A 261 -9.19 10.73 14.25
CA PHE A 261 -9.40 9.50 13.50
C PHE A 261 -8.13 8.69 13.24
N GLU A 262 -6.95 9.24 13.51
CA GLU A 262 -5.68 8.49 13.46
C GLU A 262 -5.58 7.43 14.58
N ILE A 263 -6.47 7.51 15.56
CA ILE A 263 -6.52 6.57 16.69
C ILE A 263 -7.73 5.66 16.48
N SER A 264 -7.47 4.38 16.20
CA SER A 264 -8.49 3.35 15.96
C SER A 264 -9.56 3.29 17.06
N ALA A 265 -9.17 3.43 18.32
CA ALA A 265 -10.10 3.46 19.44
C ALA A 265 -11.20 4.55 19.32
N THR A 266 -10.90 5.68 18.65
CA THR A 266 -11.91 6.73 18.38
C THR A 266 -12.97 6.23 17.40
N VAL A 267 -12.53 5.58 16.32
CA VAL A 267 -13.44 5.04 15.29
C VAL A 267 -14.36 3.98 15.89
N THR A 268 -13.79 3.02 16.61
CA THR A 268 -14.53 1.96 17.29
C THR A 268 -15.51 2.53 18.31
N SER A 269 -15.10 3.49 19.13
CA SER A 269 -16.00 4.09 20.13
C SER A 269 -17.12 4.92 19.51
N LEU A 270 -16.89 5.61 18.40
CA LEU A 270 -17.95 6.28 17.66
C LEU A 270 -18.96 5.29 17.06
N ALA A 271 -18.48 4.16 16.52
CA ALA A 271 -19.34 3.09 16.04
C ALA A 271 -20.18 2.48 17.18
N LYS A 272 -19.61 2.28 18.37
CA LYS A 272 -20.36 1.85 19.57
C LYS A 272 -21.45 2.84 19.96
N VAL A 273 -21.20 4.14 19.91
CA VAL A 273 -22.24 5.17 20.16
C VAL A 273 -23.35 5.09 19.12
N LEU A 274 -22.99 4.92 17.84
CA LEU A 274 -23.95 4.78 16.74
C LEU A 274 -24.85 3.55 16.95
N ALA A 275 -24.26 2.41 17.25
CA ALA A 275 -24.98 1.16 17.55
C ALA A 275 -25.91 1.35 18.77
N TYR A 276 -25.40 1.94 19.86
CA TYR A 276 -26.16 2.21 21.06
C TYR A 276 -27.41 3.07 20.79
N VAL A 277 -27.30 4.13 20.00
CA VAL A 277 -28.40 5.03 19.67
C VAL A 277 -29.40 4.36 18.70
N ASN A 278 -28.96 3.41 17.93
CA ASN A 278 -29.77 2.70 16.94
C ASN A 278 -30.38 1.37 17.44
N GLN A 279 -30.14 0.98 18.72
CA GLN A 279 -30.66 -0.27 19.28
C GLN A 279 -32.18 -0.48 19.06
N CYS A 280 -32.94 0.60 19.04
CA CYS A 280 -34.35 0.55 18.73
C CYS A 280 -34.88 1.91 18.24
N ASP A 281 -36.05 1.90 17.57
CA ASP A 281 -36.61 3.11 16.97
C ASP A 281 -37.11 4.14 17.99
N GLY A 282 -37.61 3.70 19.13
CA GLY A 282 -38.17 4.57 20.17
C GLY A 282 -37.16 5.26 21.08
N LEU A 283 -35.89 4.82 21.06
CA LEU A 283 -34.84 5.35 21.93
C LEU A 283 -34.58 6.84 21.69
N GLN A 284 -34.56 7.64 22.78
CA GLN A 284 -34.11 9.02 22.73
C GLN A 284 -33.01 9.27 23.78
N VAL A 285 -32.01 10.06 23.41
CA VAL A 285 -30.82 10.30 24.24
C VAL A 285 -30.44 11.78 24.30
N ILE A 286 -29.74 12.14 25.38
CA ILE A 286 -28.94 13.37 25.49
C ILE A 286 -27.47 12.96 25.43
N ILE A 287 -26.66 13.71 24.67
CA ILE A 287 -25.22 13.53 24.59
C ILE A 287 -24.58 14.51 25.58
N GLU A 288 -23.83 13.98 26.54
CA GLU A 288 -23.15 14.75 27.58
C GLU A 288 -21.62 14.72 27.29
N GLY A 289 -20.98 15.91 27.22
CA GLY A 289 -19.54 16.04 27.09
C GLY A 289 -18.91 16.36 28.45
N HIS A 290 -17.77 15.72 28.74
CA HIS A 290 -17.01 15.91 29.97
C HIS A 290 -15.54 16.22 29.70
N ALA A 291 -14.87 16.90 30.59
CA ALA A 291 -13.46 17.23 30.56
C ALA A 291 -12.75 16.87 31.86
N SER A 292 -11.43 16.73 31.84
CA SER A 292 -10.58 16.66 33.03
C SER A 292 -10.49 18.05 33.71
N GLU A 293 -10.00 18.09 34.94
CA GLU A 293 -9.77 19.38 35.66
C GLU A 293 -8.59 20.18 35.08
N GLU A 294 -7.88 19.64 34.10
CA GLU A 294 -6.72 20.27 33.49
C GLU A 294 -7.11 21.52 32.71
N GLY A 295 -6.35 22.62 32.95
CA GLY A 295 -6.54 23.86 32.21
C GLY A 295 -7.59 24.81 32.81
N ASN A 296 -8.24 25.60 31.94
CA ASN A 296 -9.18 26.62 32.34
C ASN A 296 -10.64 26.05 32.37
N ALA A 297 -11.31 26.18 33.52
CA ALA A 297 -12.66 25.64 33.72
C ALA A 297 -13.70 26.17 32.71
N LYS A 298 -13.64 27.45 32.34
CA LYS A 298 -14.54 28.04 31.34
C LYS A 298 -14.27 27.44 29.96
N ARG A 299 -13.01 27.26 29.58
CA ARG A 299 -12.63 26.63 28.32
C ARG A 299 -13.01 25.14 28.28
N ASN A 300 -12.87 24.45 29.41
CA ASN A 300 -13.31 23.05 29.53
C ASN A 300 -14.83 22.91 29.35
N GLN A 301 -15.60 23.87 29.91
CA GLN A 301 -17.04 23.93 29.71
C GLN A 301 -17.38 24.09 28.20
N GLU A 302 -16.79 25.09 27.54
CA GLU A 302 -17.02 25.36 26.12
C GLU A 302 -16.63 24.15 25.25
N LEU A 303 -15.44 23.54 25.48
CA LEU A 303 -15.00 22.38 24.72
C LEU A 303 -15.89 21.15 24.92
N SER A 304 -16.38 20.93 26.12
CA SER A 304 -17.27 19.80 26.39
C SER A 304 -18.62 19.94 25.67
N GLU A 305 -19.16 21.15 25.57
CA GLU A 305 -20.37 21.46 24.79
C GLU A 305 -20.13 21.25 23.29
N LEU A 306 -19.03 21.78 22.75
CA LEU A 306 -18.68 21.62 21.34
C LEU A 306 -18.47 20.16 20.97
N ARG A 307 -17.81 19.37 21.80
CA ARG A 307 -17.58 17.95 21.59
C ARG A 307 -18.88 17.13 21.59
N ALA A 308 -19.77 17.39 22.54
CA ALA A 308 -21.09 16.76 22.55
C ALA A 308 -21.89 17.10 21.29
N LYS A 309 -21.84 18.36 20.84
CA LYS A 309 -22.46 18.82 19.60
C LYS A 309 -21.83 18.15 18.38
N LYS A 310 -20.52 18.00 18.35
CA LYS A 310 -19.81 17.33 17.26
C LYS A 310 -20.18 15.85 17.13
N VAL A 311 -20.36 15.14 18.24
CA VAL A 311 -20.87 13.76 18.25
C VAL A 311 -22.31 13.71 17.71
N LYS A 312 -23.18 14.65 18.10
CA LYS A 312 -24.53 14.76 17.52
C LYS A 312 -24.50 14.95 16.01
N GLU A 313 -23.69 15.90 15.51
CA GLU A 313 -23.56 16.19 14.08
C GLU A 313 -23.10 14.93 13.33
N TRP A 314 -22.07 14.27 13.83
CA TRP A 314 -21.57 13.03 13.25
C TRP A 314 -22.62 11.91 13.23
N LEU A 315 -23.36 11.69 14.31
CA LEU A 315 -24.43 10.69 14.35
C LEU A 315 -25.51 10.96 13.28
N ILE A 316 -25.91 12.22 13.09
CA ILE A 316 -26.87 12.61 12.06
C ILE A 316 -26.29 12.37 10.65
N GLU A 317 -25.01 12.66 10.43
CA GLU A 317 -24.29 12.35 9.18
C GLU A 317 -24.25 10.83 8.90
N GLN A 318 -24.19 10.00 9.96
CA GLN A 318 -24.30 8.54 9.86
C GLN A 318 -25.74 8.01 9.73
N GLY A 319 -26.73 8.87 9.57
CA GLY A 319 -28.13 8.49 9.32
C GLY A 319 -29.02 8.35 10.57
N VAL A 320 -28.51 8.71 11.75
CA VAL A 320 -29.37 8.76 12.96
C VAL A 320 -30.42 9.85 12.79
N LYS A 321 -31.70 9.51 13.00
CA LYS A 321 -32.81 10.46 12.94
C LYS A 321 -32.63 11.54 14.02
N PRO A 322 -32.74 12.85 13.68
CA PRO A 322 -32.53 13.93 14.63
C PRO A 322 -33.38 13.86 15.90
N GLU A 323 -34.60 13.31 15.81
CA GLU A 323 -35.51 13.12 16.94
C GLU A 323 -35.02 12.12 18.01
N LYS A 324 -34.09 11.23 17.66
CA LYS A 324 -33.43 10.35 18.63
C LYS A 324 -32.47 11.09 19.56
N ILE A 325 -32.03 12.31 19.21
CA ILE A 325 -31.11 13.10 20.02
C ILE A 325 -31.81 14.31 20.59
N SER A 326 -32.38 14.16 21.81
CA SER A 326 -33.16 15.19 22.52
C SER A 326 -32.32 16.44 22.84
N GLY A 327 -31.01 16.35 22.94
CA GLY A 327 -30.13 17.49 23.22
C GLY A 327 -28.66 17.13 23.40
N THR A 328 -27.85 18.16 23.57
CA THR A 328 -26.42 18.06 23.94
C THR A 328 -26.12 18.93 25.15
N LEU A 329 -25.30 18.47 26.08
CA LEU A 329 -24.88 19.18 27.26
C LEU A 329 -23.37 19.10 27.43
N GLY A 330 -22.75 20.19 27.87
CA GLY A 330 -21.37 20.18 28.33
C GLY A 330 -21.31 20.35 29.84
N PHE A 331 -20.49 19.57 30.50
CA PHE A 331 -20.29 19.64 31.95
C PHE A 331 -18.92 20.11 32.34
N GLY A 332 -18.03 20.36 31.37
CA GLY A 332 -16.63 20.66 31.66
C GLY A 332 -16.04 19.63 32.62
N SER A 333 -15.37 20.09 33.65
CA SER A 333 -14.82 19.24 34.72
C SER A 333 -15.72 19.14 35.98
N SER A 334 -16.98 19.63 35.90
CA SER A 334 -17.87 19.67 37.08
C SER A 334 -18.42 18.30 37.49
N GLN A 335 -18.39 17.31 36.62
CA GLN A 335 -18.84 15.95 36.87
C GLN A 335 -17.75 14.93 36.51
N PRO A 336 -16.66 14.84 37.29
CA PRO A 336 -15.62 13.88 37.02
C PRO A 336 -16.11 12.45 37.28
N LYS A 337 -15.68 11.48 36.48
CA LYS A 337 -15.90 10.05 36.73
C LYS A 337 -15.05 9.57 37.88
N ILE A 338 -13.80 10.05 37.92
CA ILE A 338 -12.84 9.83 39.00
C ILE A 338 -12.33 11.19 39.46
N ALA A 339 -12.43 11.46 40.77
CA ALA A 339 -11.89 12.69 41.33
C ALA A 339 -10.39 12.83 41.08
N GLU A 340 -9.95 13.93 40.48
CA GLU A 340 -8.54 14.17 40.30
C GLU A 340 -7.88 14.52 41.65
N PRO A 341 -6.68 13.96 41.97
CA PRO A 341 -6.00 14.23 43.22
C PRO A 341 -5.57 15.68 43.31
N LYS A 342 -5.65 16.26 44.52
CA LYS A 342 -5.31 17.68 44.77
C LYS A 342 -4.24 17.80 45.88
N GLY A 343 -3.55 18.91 45.94
CA GLY A 343 -2.60 19.24 46.97
C GLY A 343 -1.45 18.21 47.06
N LYS A 344 -1.26 17.57 48.23
CA LYS A 344 -0.20 16.60 48.46
C LYS A 344 -0.37 15.36 47.61
N ALA A 345 -1.58 14.82 47.49
CA ALA A 345 -1.87 13.65 46.67
C ALA A 345 -1.52 13.83 45.18
N LEU A 346 -1.62 15.04 44.63
CA LEU A 346 -1.19 15.32 43.26
C LEU A 346 0.35 15.26 43.09
N LYS A 347 1.12 15.48 44.16
CA LYS A 347 2.58 15.35 44.10
C LYS A 347 3.07 13.92 44.22
N ASP A 348 2.28 13.07 44.83
CA ASP A 348 2.62 11.69 45.15
C ASP A 348 2.16 10.70 44.05
N ILE A 349 1.25 11.14 43.16
CA ILE A 349 0.75 10.30 42.03
C ILE A 349 1.72 10.32 40.85
N SER A 350 1.86 9.19 40.16
CA SER A 350 2.64 9.14 38.92
C SER A 350 1.94 9.90 37.76
N LYS A 351 2.73 10.43 36.82
CA LYS A 351 2.19 11.09 35.62
C LYS A 351 1.27 10.17 34.81
N THR A 352 1.62 8.89 34.70
CA THR A 352 0.83 7.88 33.96
C THR A 352 -0.50 7.64 34.65
N GLU A 353 -0.51 7.49 35.96
CA GLU A 353 -1.74 7.25 36.70
C GLU A 353 -2.68 8.47 36.69
N LEU A 354 -2.12 9.68 36.82
CA LEU A 354 -2.89 10.92 36.67
C LEU A 354 -3.51 11.04 35.28
N GLU A 355 -2.75 10.71 34.22
CA GLU A 355 -3.26 10.75 32.86
C GLU A 355 -4.35 9.70 32.61
N ASN A 356 -4.27 8.53 33.22
CA ASN A 356 -5.32 7.53 33.16
C ASN A 356 -6.62 8.02 33.81
N ILE A 357 -6.54 8.71 34.95
CA ILE A 357 -7.71 9.36 35.60
C ILE A 357 -8.29 10.43 34.67
N ARG A 358 -7.44 11.29 34.11
CA ARG A 358 -7.88 12.36 33.19
C ARG A 358 -8.50 11.82 31.92
N LYS A 359 -7.95 10.74 31.36
CA LYS A 359 -8.51 10.04 30.19
C LYS A 359 -9.95 9.61 30.48
N GLN A 360 -10.23 9.01 31.62
CA GLN A 360 -11.59 8.60 31.99
C GLN A 360 -12.54 9.79 32.23
N ASN A 361 -12.02 10.93 32.67
CA ASN A 361 -12.79 12.15 32.88
C ASN A 361 -13.11 12.86 31.56
N ARG A 362 -12.23 12.76 30.55
CA ARG A 362 -12.45 13.26 29.18
C ARG A 362 -13.26 12.23 28.39
N ARG A 363 -14.58 12.25 28.54
CA ARG A 363 -15.48 11.28 27.95
C ARG A 363 -16.72 11.92 27.33
N ILE A 364 -17.36 11.16 26.47
CA ILE A 364 -18.75 11.38 26.04
C ILE A 364 -19.64 10.42 26.84
N THR A 365 -20.75 10.89 27.33
CA THR A 365 -21.77 10.07 28.03
C THR A 365 -23.08 10.16 27.27
N ILE A 366 -23.69 9.04 27.01
CA ILE A 366 -25.03 8.96 26.43
C ILE A 366 -26.04 8.72 27.57
N LYS A 367 -26.96 9.65 27.74
CA LYS A 367 -28.04 9.55 28.75
C LYS A 367 -29.36 9.30 28.07
N VAL A 368 -30.06 8.23 28.46
CA VAL A 368 -31.35 7.86 27.94
C VAL A 368 -32.46 8.77 28.51
N THR A 369 -33.25 9.34 27.62
CA THR A 369 -34.40 10.21 27.97
C THR A 369 -35.75 9.58 27.64
N LYS A 370 -35.76 8.67 26.65
CA LYS A 370 -36.91 7.83 26.32
C LYS A 370 -36.38 6.44 25.96
N THR A 371 -37.01 5.39 26.48
CA THR A 371 -36.67 4.00 26.17
C THR A 371 -37.38 3.50 24.92
N CYS A 372 -36.98 2.34 24.43
CA CYS A 372 -37.69 1.58 23.42
C CYS A 372 -39.10 1.20 23.92
N ASP A 373 -40.10 1.36 23.10
CA ASP A 373 -41.47 0.92 23.41
C ASP A 373 -41.65 -0.57 23.13
#